data_102e209488728f12dbbe8c536340f753
#
_entry.id   102e209488728f12dbbe8c536340f753
#
_cell.length_a   1.000
_cell.length_b   1.000
_cell.length_c   1.000
_cell.angle_alpha   90.00
_cell.angle_beta   90.00
_cell.angle_gamma   90.00
#
_symmetry.space_group_name_H-M   'P 1'
#
loop_
_entity.id
_entity.type
_entity.pdbx_description
1 polymer ?
#
loop_
_entity_poly.entity_id
_entity_poly.type
_entity_poly.pdbx_seq_one_letter_code
_entity_poly.pdbx_strand_id
1 'polypeptide(L)'
;MKDISPLVVPPLVPPKCDLTSFPFLPIEIVKFLKSREWVLFNHVEKVAFINLLLKSWHEVPSASLPDDDVLLTHLSGVGRKWGKIKEKVLSEWVLASDGRYYHPYAAKRALEAWLIKLNASLDANKGNEKRWNVSIDSSELLVDLEEALQCLKILNPTSRALENHVLKAIVRANKHIDNYVNLSGGDPNINKHNQTKKILNKKEDINAPWERNDLTSQILESKRKN
;
A
#
# COMPACT_ATOMS: atom_id res chain seq x y z
N MET A 1 7.92 -27.17 -23.90
CA MET A 1 7.55 -26.89 -22.51
C MET A 1 7.71 -25.37 -22.34
N LYS A 2 6.64 -24.64 -22.08
CA LYS A 2 6.74 -23.20 -21.79
C LYS A 2 7.20 -23.08 -20.35
N ASP A 3 8.37 -22.50 -20.11
CA ASP A 3 8.83 -22.12 -18.78
C ASP A 3 7.84 -21.10 -18.22
N ILE A 4 6.98 -21.56 -17.33
CA ILE A 4 6.12 -20.68 -16.52
C ILE A 4 6.99 -20.26 -15.34
N SER A 5 7.73 -19.17 -15.52
CA SER A 5 8.37 -18.51 -14.38
C SER A 5 7.31 -18.22 -13.32
N PRO A 6 7.56 -18.52 -12.03
CA PRO A 6 6.59 -18.25 -10.98
C PRO A 6 6.23 -16.75 -11.00
N LEU A 7 4.94 -16.46 -10.95
CA LEU A 7 4.44 -15.09 -10.96
C LEU A 7 4.92 -14.39 -9.68
N VAL A 8 5.92 -13.53 -9.81
CA VAL A 8 6.46 -12.75 -8.69
C VAL A 8 5.48 -11.64 -8.38
N VAL A 9 4.81 -11.71 -7.23
CA VAL A 9 3.85 -10.70 -6.79
C VAL A 9 4.60 -9.55 -6.12
N PRO A 10 4.44 -8.30 -6.56
CA PRO A 10 5.05 -7.17 -5.87
C PRO A 10 4.40 -6.91 -4.51
N PRO A 11 5.08 -6.20 -3.58
CA PRO A 11 4.50 -5.74 -2.33
C PRO A 11 3.20 -4.97 -2.57
N LEU A 12 2.19 -5.19 -1.70
CA LEU A 12 0.88 -4.57 -1.87
C LEU A 12 0.81 -3.13 -1.35
N VAL A 13 1.80 -2.71 -0.58
CA VAL A 13 1.93 -1.33 -0.06
C VAL A 13 3.38 -0.86 -0.25
N PRO A 14 3.63 0.46 -0.34
CA PRO A 14 4.98 1.00 -0.40
C PRO A 14 5.83 0.60 0.81
N PRO A 15 7.16 0.41 0.65
CA PRO A 15 8.04 0.01 1.75
C PRO A 15 8.03 0.98 2.94
N LYS A 16 7.79 2.26 2.70
CA LYS A 16 7.73 3.32 3.71
C LYS A 16 6.36 3.46 4.38
N CYS A 17 5.38 2.65 4.01
CA CYS A 17 4.04 2.72 4.59
C CYS A 17 4.09 2.38 6.08
N ASP A 18 4.05 3.41 6.93
CA ASP A 18 4.14 3.34 8.39
C ASP A 18 2.91 3.93 9.05
N LEU A 19 2.10 3.07 9.67
CA LEU A 19 0.89 3.42 10.41
C LEU A 19 1.01 3.16 11.92
N THR A 20 2.23 3.08 12.46
CA THR A 20 2.46 2.87 13.91
C THR A 20 1.81 3.94 14.77
N SER A 21 1.63 5.17 14.23
CA SER A 21 0.93 6.27 14.89
C SER A 21 -0.61 6.21 14.79
N PHE A 22 -1.17 5.26 13.99
CA PHE A 22 -2.61 5.09 13.81
C PHE A 22 -3.13 4.02 14.78
N PRO A 23 -3.94 4.38 15.80
CA PRO A 23 -4.31 3.46 16.87
C PRO A 23 -5.39 2.44 16.49
N PHE A 24 -6.00 2.55 15.30
CA PHE A 24 -7.08 1.66 14.88
C PHE A 24 -7.01 1.28 13.41
N LEU A 25 -7.32 0.02 13.14
CA LEU A 25 -7.58 -0.53 11.82
C LEU A 25 -9.08 -0.38 11.52
N PRO A 26 -9.49 0.35 10.47
CA PRO A 26 -10.90 0.46 10.09
C PRO A 26 -11.41 -0.86 9.50
N ILE A 27 -12.33 -1.53 10.17
CA ILE A 27 -12.93 -2.79 9.73
C ILE A 27 -14.39 -2.56 9.31
N GLU A 28 -14.73 -2.93 8.08
CA GLU A 28 -16.12 -2.99 7.61
C GLU A 28 -16.79 -4.24 8.19
N ILE A 29 -17.40 -4.11 9.35
CA ILE A 29 -17.91 -5.22 10.18
C ILE A 29 -18.77 -6.18 9.37
N VAL A 30 -19.72 -5.67 8.58
CA VAL A 30 -20.63 -6.52 7.79
C VAL A 30 -19.90 -7.34 6.75
N LYS A 31 -18.96 -6.75 6.02
CA LYS A 31 -18.17 -7.46 5.01
C LYS A 31 -17.23 -8.47 5.68
N PHE A 32 -16.59 -8.05 6.77
CA PHE A 32 -15.67 -8.90 7.52
C PHE A 32 -16.35 -10.15 8.06
N LEU A 33 -17.49 -10.00 8.74
CA LEU A 33 -18.22 -11.13 9.33
C LEU A 33 -18.86 -12.05 8.27
N LYS A 34 -19.11 -11.55 7.05
CA LYS A 34 -19.61 -12.34 5.92
C LYS A 34 -18.50 -12.87 5.03
N SER A 35 -17.23 -12.55 5.32
CA SER A 35 -16.12 -13.09 4.52
C SER A 35 -16.08 -14.61 4.62
N ARG A 36 -15.64 -15.26 3.54
CA ARG A 36 -15.55 -16.72 3.48
C ARG A 36 -14.67 -17.26 4.59
N GLU A 37 -13.54 -16.62 4.83
CA GLU A 37 -12.55 -17.00 5.84
C GLU A 37 -13.19 -17.00 7.22
N TRP A 38 -13.84 -15.87 7.58
CA TRP A 38 -14.49 -15.75 8.89
C TRP A 38 -15.59 -16.79 9.13
N VAL A 39 -16.37 -17.09 8.09
CA VAL A 39 -17.47 -18.07 8.19
C VAL A 39 -16.93 -19.50 8.31
N LEU A 40 -15.88 -19.86 7.57
CA LEU A 40 -15.35 -21.22 7.50
C LEU A 40 -14.30 -21.54 8.56
N PHE A 41 -13.78 -20.54 9.27
CA PHE A 41 -12.79 -20.72 10.31
C PHE A 41 -13.41 -21.24 11.60
N ASN A 42 -12.73 -22.22 12.24
CA ASN A 42 -13.00 -22.60 13.60
C ASN A 42 -12.47 -21.55 14.60
N HIS A 43 -12.72 -21.74 15.91
CA HIS A 43 -12.34 -20.75 16.91
C HIS A 43 -10.83 -20.46 16.95
N VAL A 44 -9.98 -21.48 16.80
CA VAL A 44 -8.53 -21.33 16.86
C VAL A 44 -8.03 -20.58 15.62
N GLU A 45 -8.57 -20.90 14.44
CA GLU A 45 -8.29 -20.22 13.19
C GLU A 45 -8.71 -18.75 13.21
N LYS A 46 -9.91 -18.46 13.78
CA LYS A 46 -10.39 -17.08 13.97
C LYS A 46 -9.48 -16.27 14.89
N VAL A 47 -9.02 -16.85 15.99
CA VAL A 47 -8.09 -16.18 16.91
C VAL A 47 -6.76 -15.90 16.21
N ALA A 48 -6.21 -16.88 15.50
CA ALA A 48 -4.97 -16.68 14.74
C ALA A 48 -5.13 -15.60 13.68
N PHE A 49 -6.20 -15.68 12.88
CA PHE A 49 -6.46 -14.75 11.80
C PHE A 49 -6.60 -13.30 12.29
N ILE A 50 -7.43 -13.06 13.32
CA ILE A 50 -7.61 -11.70 13.84
C ILE A 50 -6.34 -11.14 14.47
N ASN A 51 -5.57 -11.97 15.20
CA ASN A 51 -4.31 -11.55 15.77
C ASN A 51 -3.31 -11.14 14.69
N LEU A 52 -3.14 -11.93 13.64
CA LEU A 52 -2.26 -11.62 12.53
C LEU A 52 -2.72 -10.34 11.80
N LEU A 53 -4.02 -10.21 11.54
CA LEU A 53 -4.58 -9.03 10.87
C LEU A 53 -4.32 -7.75 11.67
N LEU A 54 -4.58 -7.76 12.99
CA LEU A 54 -4.37 -6.59 13.84
C LEU A 54 -2.89 -6.26 14.01
N LYS A 55 -2.03 -7.27 14.19
CA LYS A 55 -0.59 -7.05 14.36
C LYS A 55 0.11 -6.57 13.09
N SER A 56 -0.35 -7.03 11.93
CA SER A 56 0.18 -6.55 10.64
C SER A 56 -0.03 -5.05 10.43
N TRP A 57 -1.00 -4.44 11.11
CA TRP A 57 -1.30 -3.01 10.95
C TRP A 57 -0.13 -2.11 11.37
N HIS A 58 0.57 -2.47 12.45
CA HIS A 58 1.69 -1.68 12.97
C HIS A 58 3.06 -2.21 12.54
N GLU A 59 3.12 -3.17 11.61
CA GLU A 59 4.37 -3.54 10.95
C GLU A 59 4.83 -2.44 9.99
N VAL A 60 6.09 -2.47 9.61
CA VAL A 60 6.63 -1.61 8.53
C VAL A 60 7.25 -2.52 7.48
N PRO A 61 6.69 -2.54 6.26
CA PRO A 61 5.50 -1.82 5.77
C PRO A 61 4.21 -2.32 6.43
N SER A 62 3.25 -1.39 6.62
CA SER A 62 1.96 -1.72 7.25
C SER A 62 1.17 -2.74 6.46
N ALA A 63 0.29 -3.48 7.14
CA ALA A 63 -0.50 -4.59 6.59
C ALA A 63 0.32 -5.77 6.07
N SER A 64 1.57 -5.92 6.53
CA SER A 64 2.46 -7.02 6.18
C SER A 64 2.89 -7.84 7.39
N LEU A 65 3.36 -9.05 7.15
CA LEU A 65 3.94 -9.95 8.15
C LEU A 65 5.19 -10.61 7.54
N PRO A 66 6.26 -10.83 8.32
CA PRO A 66 7.43 -11.55 7.83
C PRO A 66 7.08 -13.01 7.51
N ASP A 67 7.74 -13.60 6.49
CA ASP A 67 7.66 -15.03 6.24
C ASP A 67 8.63 -15.79 7.15
N ASP A 68 8.30 -15.80 8.45
CA ASP A 68 9.06 -16.48 9.50
C ASP A 68 8.09 -17.27 10.38
N ASP A 69 8.21 -18.60 10.39
CA ASP A 69 7.30 -19.48 11.13
C ASP A 69 7.33 -19.28 12.64
N VAL A 70 8.49 -18.92 13.20
CA VAL A 70 8.63 -18.68 14.64
C VAL A 70 7.88 -17.41 15.02
N LEU A 71 8.10 -16.35 14.24
CA LEU A 71 7.39 -15.08 14.44
C LEU A 71 5.89 -15.23 14.19
N LEU A 72 5.47 -15.88 13.12
CA LEU A 72 4.06 -16.12 12.81
C LEU A 72 3.37 -16.97 13.90
N THR A 73 4.06 -17.97 14.46
CA THR A 73 3.57 -18.74 15.60
C THR A 73 3.29 -17.84 16.81
N HIS A 74 4.24 -16.95 17.10
CA HIS A 74 4.10 -16.00 18.21
C HIS A 74 2.99 -14.97 17.94
N LEU A 75 2.99 -14.38 16.74
CA LEU A 75 2.03 -13.36 16.34
C LEU A 75 0.59 -13.90 16.29
N SER A 76 0.41 -15.16 15.87
CA SER A 76 -0.90 -15.80 15.79
C SER A 76 -1.55 -15.99 17.17
N GLY A 77 -0.75 -16.11 18.23
CA GLY A 77 -1.21 -16.33 19.61
C GLY A 77 -1.79 -17.74 19.88
N VAL A 78 -1.61 -18.70 18.96
CA VAL A 78 -2.16 -20.06 19.09
C VAL A 78 -1.10 -21.13 19.39
N GLY A 79 0.15 -20.72 19.47
CA GLY A 79 1.29 -21.56 19.86
C GLY A 79 1.41 -22.83 19.01
N ARG A 80 1.56 -24.00 19.66
CA ARG A 80 1.78 -25.28 18.96
C ARG A 80 0.69 -25.68 17.95
N LYS A 81 -0.47 -25.02 17.97
CA LYS A 81 -1.55 -25.30 17.01
C LYS A 81 -1.28 -24.64 15.66
N TRP A 82 -0.37 -23.65 15.60
CA TRP A 82 -0.08 -22.88 14.39
C TRP A 82 0.25 -23.74 13.19
N GLY A 83 1.20 -24.66 13.32
CA GLY A 83 1.63 -25.51 12.20
C GLY A 83 0.52 -26.33 11.51
N LYS A 84 -0.59 -26.62 12.24
CA LYS A 84 -1.74 -27.36 11.68
C LYS A 84 -2.73 -26.46 10.95
N ILE A 85 -2.73 -25.17 11.22
CA ILE A 85 -3.73 -24.21 10.70
C ILE A 85 -3.11 -23.13 9.79
N LYS A 86 -1.77 -23.03 9.73
CA LYS A 86 -1.03 -22.01 9.00
C LYS A 86 -1.54 -21.84 7.56
N GLU A 87 -1.54 -22.93 6.79
CA GLU A 87 -1.92 -22.89 5.37
C GLU A 87 -3.34 -22.34 5.19
N LYS A 88 -4.27 -22.76 6.04
CA LYS A 88 -5.65 -22.31 5.99
C LYS A 88 -5.80 -20.85 6.42
N VAL A 89 -5.11 -20.42 7.48
CA VAL A 89 -5.17 -19.03 7.97
C VAL A 89 -4.50 -18.07 7.00
N LEU A 90 -3.41 -18.49 6.35
CA LEU A 90 -2.70 -17.68 5.35
C LEU A 90 -3.26 -17.82 3.92
N SER A 91 -4.36 -18.56 3.70
CA SER A 91 -4.89 -18.80 2.35
C SER A 91 -5.24 -17.53 1.59
N GLU A 92 -5.66 -16.48 2.28
CA GLU A 92 -6.02 -15.18 1.69
C GLU A 92 -4.88 -14.14 1.81
N TRP A 93 -3.74 -14.54 2.38
CA TRP A 93 -2.54 -13.72 2.40
C TRP A 93 -1.70 -13.97 1.15
N VAL A 94 -1.10 -12.92 0.65
CA VAL A 94 -0.23 -12.95 -0.54
C VAL A 94 1.21 -12.86 -0.09
N LEU A 95 2.03 -13.86 -0.42
CA LEU A 95 3.48 -13.77 -0.26
C LEU A 95 4.04 -12.95 -1.41
N ALA A 96 4.64 -11.82 -1.10
CA ALA A 96 5.21 -10.90 -2.07
C ALA A 96 6.72 -11.13 -2.27
N SER A 97 7.28 -10.46 -3.27
CA SER A 97 8.69 -10.58 -3.67
C SER A 97 9.69 -10.09 -2.62
N ASP A 98 9.23 -9.32 -1.65
CA ASP A 98 10.00 -8.86 -0.51
C ASP A 98 10.07 -9.87 0.66
N GLY A 99 9.51 -11.07 0.47
CA GLY A 99 9.47 -12.12 1.50
C GLY A 99 8.50 -11.83 2.63
N ARG A 100 7.46 -11.01 2.39
CA ARG A 100 6.44 -10.70 3.38
C ARG A 100 5.05 -11.13 2.91
N TYR A 101 4.21 -11.54 3.86
CA TYR A 101 2.80 -11.80 3.63
C TYR A 101 1.99 -10.53 3.76
N TYR A 102 1.13 -10.24 2.78
CA TYR A 102 0.20 -9.13 2.78
C TYR A 102 -1.23 -9.63 2.75
N HIS A 103 -2.10 -9.06 3.59
CA HIS A 103 -3.52 -9.32 3.52
C HIS A 103 -4.19 -8.23 2.65
N PRO A 104 -4.81 -8.57 1.49
CA PRO A 104 -5.34 -7.57 0.55
C PRO A 104 -6.32 -6.57 1.18
N TYR A 105 -7.17 -7.05 2.09
CA TYR A 105 -8.09 -6.18 2.82
C TYR A 105 -7.36 -5.18 3.72
N ALA A 106 -6.37 -5.64 4.50
CA ALA A 106 -5.58 -4.77 5.36
C ALA A 106 -4.71 -3.80 4.54
N ALA A 107 -4.08 -4.27 3.46
CA ALA A 107 -3.27 -3.45 2.57
C ALA A 107 -4.07 -2.29 1.96
N LYS A 108 -5.31 -2.57 1.50
CA LYS A 108 -6.21 -1.53 1.03
C LYS A 108 -6.48 -0.48 2.10
N ARG A 109 -6.77 -0.89 3.34
CA ARG A 109 -7.03 0.04 4.45
C ARG A 109 -5.78 0.80 4.86
N ALA A 110 -4.63 0.14 4.82
CA ALA A 110 -3.34 0.77 5.09
C ALA A 110 -3.04 1.87 4.07
N LEU A 111 -3.24 1.62 2.78
CA LEU A 111 -3.05 2.62 1.74
C LEU A 111 -4.00 3.82 1.91
N GLU A 112 -5.28 3.58 2.22
CA GLU A 112 -6.25 4.64 2.48
C GLU A 112 -5.81 5.52 3.68
N ALA A 113 -5.35 4.90 4.78
CA ALA A 113 -4.86 5.61 5.95
C ALA A 113 -3.51 6.31 5.69
N TRP A 114 -2.62 5.67 4.93
CA TRP A 114 -1.32 6.24 4.56
C TRP A 114 -1.48 7.49 3.70
N LEU A 115 -2.39 7.49 2.74
CA LEU A 115 -2.73 8.66 1.93
C LEU A 115 -3.25 9.82 2.79
N ILE A 116 -4.04 9.56 3.83
CA ILE A 116 -4.47 10.58 4.79
C ILE A 116 -3.27 11.16 5.54
N LYS A 117 -2.35 10.31 6.02
CA LYS A 117 -1.13 10.73 6.74
C LYS A 117 -0.24 11.60 5.86
N LEU A 118 0.02 11.18 4.62
CA LEU A 118 0.85 11.93 3.67
C LEU A 118 0.24 13.29 3.33
N ASN A 119 -1.08 13.35 3.08
CA ASN A 119 -1.77 14.61 2.83
C ASN A 119 -1.70 15.56 4.03
N ALA A 120 -1.90 15.04 5.25
CA ALA A 120 -1.78 15.85 6.47
C ALA A 120 -0.37 16.42 6.64
N SER A 121 0.67 15.63 6.31
CA SER A 121 2.08 16.09 6.33
C SER A 121 2.34 17.18 5.30
N LEU A 122 1.82 17.04 4.08
CA LEU A 122 1.92 18.07 3.04
C LEU A 122 1.22 19.37 3.44
N ASP A 123 0.03 19.28 4.04
CA ASP A 123 -0.70 20.45 4.51
C ASP A 123 0.01 21.12 5.71
N ALA A 124 0.63 20.33 6.60
CA ALA A 124 1.44 20.84 7.70
C ALA A 124 2.69 21.58 7.18
N ASN A 125 3.40 21.02 6.19
CA ASN A 125 4.55 21.69 5.57
C ASN A 125 4.15 23.03 4.97
N LYS A 126 3.07 23.10 4.20
CA LYS A 126 2.53 24.38 3.65
C LYS A 126 2.16 25.38 4.74
N GLY A 127 1.56 24.92 5.84
CA GLY A 127 1.24 25.76 6.98
C GLY A 127 2.50 26.34 7.63
N ASN A 128 3.55 25.54 7.78
CA ASN A 128 4.83 25.95 8.35
C ASN A 128 5.59 26.91 7.41
N GLU A 129 5.64 26.63 6.10
CA GLU A 129 6.20 27.53 5.09
C GLU A 129 5.61 28.94 5.21
N LYS A 130 4.27 28.99 5.27
CA LYS A 130 3.55 30.25 5.37
C LYS A 130 3.78 30.96 6.69
N ARG A 131 3.85 30.23 7.82
CA ARG A 131 4.03 30.78 9.17
C ARG A 131 5.43 31.33 9.37
N TRP A 132 6.45 30.60 8.87
CA TRP A 132 7.86 30.90 9.16
C TRP A 132 8.58 31.53 7.98
N ASN A 133 7.89 31.74 6.85
CA ASN A 133 8.43 32.28 5.61
C ASN A 133 9.69 31.49 5.15
N VAL A 134 9.63 30.16 5.25
CA VAL A 134 10.69 29.23 4.85
C VAL A 134 10.18 28.30 3.75
N SER A 135 11.06 27.79 2.93
CA SER A 135 10.72 26.74 1.98
C SER A 135 11.03 25.37 2.56
N ILE A 136 10.08 24.44 2.48
CA ILE A 136 10.21 23.07 2.95
C ILE A 136 10.15 22.14 1.74
N ASP A 137 11.21 21.35 1.54
CA ASP A 137 11.19 20.35 0.46
C ASP A 137 10.21 19.23 0.79
N SER A 138 9.18 19.11 -0.03
CA SER A 138 8.14 18.07 0.09
C SER A 138 8.20 17.04 -1.05
N SER A 139 9.29 17.02 -1.81
CA SER A 139 9.44 16.15 -2.98
C SER A 139 9.33 14.67 -2.61
N GLU A 140 9.91 14.25 -1.51
CA GLU A 140 9.85 12.86 -1.02
C GLU A 140 8.41 12.46 -0.65
N LEU A 141 7.67 13.33 0.05
CA LEU A 141 6.27 13.07 0.37
C LEU A 141 5.39 12.93 -0.87
N LEU A 142 5.71 13.65 -1.95
CA LEU A 142 4.98 13.55 -3.21
C LEU A 142 5.26 12.23 -3.93
N VAL A 143 6.49 11.74 -3.89
CA VAL A 143 6.85 10.41 -4.43
C VAL A 143 6.12 9.32 -3.65
N ASP A 144 6.17 9.36 -2.33
CA ASP A 144 5.48 8.40 -1.45
C ASP A 144 3.95 8.42 -1.70
N LEU A 145 3.38 9.61 -1.94
CA LEU A 145 1.97 9.77 -2.27
C LEU A 145 1.62 9.12 -3.63
N GLU A 146 2.45 9.32 -4.63
CA GLU A 146 2.23 8.73 -5.96
C GLU A 146 2.33 7.21 -5.92
N GLU A 147 3.33 6.65 -5.23
CA GLU A 147 3.47 5.20 -5.04
C GLU A 147 2.24 4.62 -4.33
N ALA A 148 1.79 5.26 -3.25
CA ALA A 148 0.60 4.82 -2.52
C ALA A 148 -0.68 4.84 -3.38
N LEU A 149 -0.83 5.87 -4.23
CA LEU A 149 -1.95 5.97 -5.18
C LEU A 149 -1.92 4.87 -6.23
N GLN A 150 -0.74 4.56 -6.77
CA GLN A 150 -0.58 3.50 -7.75
C GLN A 150 -0.95 2.14 -7.14
N CYS A 151 -0.43 1.83 -5.93
CA CYS A 151 -0.79 0.61 -5.21
C CYS A 151 -2.30 0.53 -4.93
N LEU A 152 -2.91 1.62 -4.45
CA LEU A 152 -4.35 1.64 -4.17
C LEU A 152 -5.19 1.50 -5.45
N LYS A 153 -4.79 2.11 -6.55
CA LYS A 153 -5.48 1.98 -7.84
C LYS A 153 -5.49 0.53 -8.35
N ILE A 154 -4.41 -0.20 -8.11
CA ILE A 154 -4.32 -1.63 -8.46
C ILE A 154 -5.22 -2.47 -7.54
N LEU A 155 -5.14 -2.27 -6.22
CA LEU A 155 -5.88 -3.06 -5.24
C LEU A 155 -7.37 -2.73 -5.18
N ASN A 156 -7.73 -1.47 -5.40
CA ASN A 156 -9.11 -1.00 -5.31
C ASN A 156 -9.37 0.22 -6.20
N PRO A 157 -9.55 0.02 -7.51
CA PRO A 157 -9.75 1.12 -8.47
C PRO A 157 -10.99 1.97 -8.18
N THR A 158 -11.93 1.47 -7.39
CA THR A 158 -13.17 2.17 -7.00
C THR A 158 -13.09 2.82 -5.62
N SER A 159 -11.89 2.89 -5.01
CA SER A 159 -11.74 3.53 -3.70
C SER A 159 -12.07 5.03 -3.77
N ARG A 160 -12.90 5.49 -2.83
CA ARG A 160 -13.19 6.92 -2.66
C ARG A 160 -11.95 7.75 -2.33
N ALA A 161 -10.91 7.12 -1.79
CA ALA A 161 -9.63 7.79 -1.52
C ALA A 161 -8.89 8.19 -2.82
N LEU A 162 -9.22 7.56 -3.96
CA LEU A 162 -8.75 7.97 -5.28
C LEU A 162 -9.50 9.18 -5.84
N GLU A 163 -10.68 9.50 -5.27
CA GLU A 163 -11.50 10.61 -5.74
C GLU A 163 -11.03 11.95 -5.13
N ASN A 164 -10.98 12.96 -5.99
CA ASN A 164 -10.95 14.42 -5.71
C ASN A 164 -9.98 15.00 -4.65
N HIS A 165 -9.82 14.43 -3.46
CA HIS A 165 -8.99 15.06 -2.41
C HIS A 165 -7.50 14.82 -2.63
N VAL A 166 -7.14 13.62 -3.06
CA VAL A 166 -5.76 13.21 -3.29
C VAL A 166 -5.27 13.79 -4.61
N LEU A 167 -6.07 13.73 -5.67
CA LEU A 167 -5.77 14.40 -6.95
C LEU A 167 -5.63 15.90 -6.79
N LYS A 168 -6.45 16.54 -5.94
CA LYS A 168 -6.30 17.97 -5.64
C LYS A 168 -5.01 18.29 -4.89
N ALA A 169 -4.55 17.41 -4.00
CA ALA A 169 -3.28 17.60 -3.31
C ALA A 169 -2.10 17.50 -4.29
N ILE A 170 -2.10 16.51 -5.19
CA ILE A 170 -1.07 16.36 -6.23
C ILE A 170 -1.07 17.58 -7.18
N VAL A 171 -2.22 18.01 -7.66
CA VAL A 171 -2.34 19.17 -8.54
C VAL A 171 -1.88 20.45 -7.83
N ARG A 172 -2.19 20.62 -6.54
CA ARG A 172 -1.70 21.76 -5.75
C ARG A 172 -0.18 21.73 -5.57
N ALA A 173 0.38 20.55 -5.31
CA ALA A 173 1.81 20.38 -5.15
C ALA A 173 2.56 20.62 -6.47
N ASN A 174 2.07 20.09 -7.59
CA ASN A 174 2.66 20.36 -8.91
C ASN A 174 2.59 21.85 -9.29
N LYS A 175 1.51 22.55 -8.96
CA LYS A 175 1.42 24.00 -9.14
C LYS A 175 2.46 24.77 -8.32
N HIS A 176 2.83 24.27 -7.15
CA HIS A 176 3.90 24.86 -6.34
C HIS A 176 5.27 24.67 -6.98
N ILE A 177 5.54 23.49 -7.52
CA ILE A 177 6.80 23.21 -8.26
C ILE A 177 6.92 24.11 -9.49
N ASP A 178 5.85 24.25 -10.28
CA ASP A 178 5.83 25.14 -11.45
C ASP A 178 6.04 26.62 -11.07
N ASN A 179 5.48 27.06 -9.96
CA ASN A 179 5.70 28.42 -9.46
C ASN A 179 7.14 28.62 -8.94
N TYR A 180 7.75 27.63 -8.31
CA TYR A 180 9.15 27.68 -7.89
C TYR A 180 10.12 27.77 -9.07
N VAL A 181 9.89 26.97 -10.11
CA VAL A 181 10.67 26.99 -11.34
C VAL A 181 10.55 28.37 -12.02
N ASN A 182 9.37 28.98 -11.98
CA ASN A 182 9.13 30.29 -12.59
C ASN A 182 9.66 31.47 -11.76
N LEU A 183 9.80 31.32 -10.42
CA LEU A 183 10.33 32.38 -9.53
C LEU A 183 11.85 32.32 -9.41
N SER A 184 12.51 31.19 -9.68
CA SER A 184 13.96 31.06 -9.74
C SER A 184 14.52 31.43 -11.12
N GLY A 185 13.83 32.28 -11.86
CA GLY A 185 14.17 32.73 -13.19
C GLY A 185 15.61 33.21 -13.34
N GLY A 186 16.43 32.47 -14.08
CA GLY A 186 17.72 32.95 -14.48
C GLY A 186 18.82 31.93 -14.65
N ASP A 187 18.54 30.67 -15.00
CA ASP A 187 19.59 29.85 -15.61
C ASP A 187 19.00 28.78 -16.56
N PRO A 188 19.20 28.91 -17.88
CA PRO A 188 18.59 27.99 -18.86
C PRO A 188 19.22 26.59 -18.89
N ASN A 189 20.11 26.24 -17.95
CA ASN A 189 20.93 25.03 -18.04
C ASN A 189 20.64 23.95 -16.98
N ILE A 190 19.54 24.05 -16.24
CA ILE A 190 19.16 22.98 -15.27
C ILE A 190 18.11 22.06 -15.89
N ASN A 191 18.60 20.99 -16.51
CA ASN A 191 17.84 19.87 -17.07
C ASN A 191 17.03 19.05 -16.04
N LYS A 192 16.62 19.62 -14.91
CA LYS A 192 15.77 18.95 -13.91
C LYS A 192 14.29 18.86 -14.34
N HIS A 193 13.84 19.78 -15.18
CA HIS A 193 12.46 19.78 -15.70
C HIS A 193 12.16 18.57 -16.61
N ASN A 194 13.18 17.99 -17.24
CA ASN A 194 13.03 16.81 -18.09
C ASN A 194 12.94 15.49 -17.29
N GLN A 195 13.40 15.44 -16.05
CA GLN A 195 13.26 14.22 -15.23
C GLN A 195 11.85 14.07 -14.67
N THR A 196 11.24 15.14 -14.16
CA THR A 196 9.86 15.10 -13.63
C THR A 196 8.84 14.92 -14.76
N LYS A 197 9.03 15.57 -15.91
CA LYS A 197 8.23 15.28 -17.12
C LYS A 197 8.47 13.88 -17.69
N LYS A 198 9.71 13.35 -17.61
CA LYS A 198 9.99 11.96 -18.00
C LYS A 198 9.31 10.96 -17.08
N ILE A 199 9.15 11.24 -15.80
CA ILE A 199 8.41 10.40 -14.87
C ILE A 199 6.90 10.45 -15.18
N LEU A 200 6.37 11.63 -15.52
CA LEU A 200 4.97 11.81 -15.90
C LEU A 200 4.64 11.30 -17.32
N ASN A 201 5.55 11.45 -18.27
CA ASN A 201 5.37 11.00 -19.67
C ASN A 201 5.81 9.55 -19.90
N LYS A 202 6.48 8.90 -18.93
CA LYS A 202 6.71 7.45 -18.95
C LYS A 202 5.43 6.62 -18.76
N LYS A 203 4.27 7.30 -18.78
CA LYS A 203 2.94 6.66 -18.80
C LYS A 203 2.60 5.93 -20.11
N GLU A 204 3.35 6.11 -21.18
CA GLU A 204 2.99 5.49 -22.48
C GLU A 204 3.80 4.25 -22.84
N ASP A 205 4.89 3.91 -22.11
CA ASP A 205 5.76 2.78 -22.48
C ASP A 205 5.92 1.68 -21.40
N ILE A 206 5.14 1.71 -20.35
CA ILE A 206 5.09 0.60 -19.40
C ILE A 206 3.88 -0.26 -19.73
N ASN A 207 4.00 -1.10 -20.76
CA ASN A 207 3.26 -2.36 -20.84
C ASN A 207 3.75 -3.28 -19.73
N ALA A 208 3.51 -2.88 -18.50
CA ALA A 208 3.78 -3.70 -17.34
C ALA A 208 2.72 -4.82 -17.29
N PRO A 209 3.12 -6.07 -16.96
CA PRO A 209 2.24 -7.24 -17.00
C PRO A 209 1.00 -7.17 -16.10
N TRP A 210 0.88 -6.14 -15.27
CA TRP A 210 -0.22 -5.93 -14.30
C TRP A 210 -1.37 -5.03 -14.79
N GLU A 211 -1.36 -4.51 -16.03
CA GLU A 211 -2.50 -3.77 -16.60
C GLU A 211 -3.75 -4.62 -16.85
N ARG A 212 -3.70 -5.92 -16.54
CA ARG A 212 -4.91 -6.74 -16.53
C ARG A 212 -5.58 -6.62 -15.17
N ASN A 213 -6.75 -6.01 -15.19
CA ASN A 213 -7.67 -5.69 -14.10
C ASN A 213 -8.13 -6.88 -13.22
N ASP A 214 -7.34 -7.93 -13.07
CA ASP A 214 -7.75 -9.17 -12.41
C ASP A 214 -6.63 -9.93 -11.69
N LEU A 215 -5.53 -9.26 -11.35
CA LEU A 215 -4.36 -9.94 -10.76
C LEU A 215 -4.70 -10.58 -9.40
N THR A 216 -5.48 -9.89 -8.58
CA THR A 216 -5.91 -10.39 -7.26
C THR A 216 -6.86 -11.57 -7.41
N SER A 217 -7.82 -11.49 -8.33
CA SER A 217 -8.75 -12.58 -8.65
C SER A 217 -8.01 -13.76 -9.26
N GLN A 218 -7.05 -13.52 -10.15
CA GLN A 218 -6.23 -14.59 -10.76
C GLN A 218 -5.31 -15.28 -9.75
N ILE A 219 -4.72 -14.55 -8.81
CA ILE A 219 -3.89 -15.10 -7.74
C ILE A 219 -4.74 -15.97 -6.80
N LEU A 220 -5.93 -15.50 -6.45
CA LEU A 220 -6.85 -16.23 -5.59
C LEU A 220 -7.46 -17.43 -6.32
N GLU A 221 -7.75 -17.33 -7.61
CA GLU A 221 -8.24 -18.47 -8.43
C GLU A 221 -7.16 -19.51 -8.70
N SER A 222 -5.90 -19.12 -8.90
CA SER A 222 -4.80 -20.06 -9.09
C SER A 222 -4.57 -20.94 -7.86
N LYS A 223 -4.78 -20.39 -6.65
CA LYS A 223 -4.72 -21.12 -5.38
C LYS A 223 -5.92 -22.03 -5.11
N ARG A 224 -7.04 -21.87 -5.84
CA ARG A 224 -8.24 -22.72 -5.72
C ARG A 224 -8.19 -23.96 -6.60
N LYS A 225 -7.29 -24.01 -7.58
CA LYS A 225 -7.16 -25.11 -8.55
C LYS A 225 -6.07 -26.14 -8.20
N ASN A 226 -5.29 -25.87 -7.16
CA ASN A 226 -4.34 -26.80 -6.53
C ASN A 226 -4.85 -27.19 -5.14
#